data_c8ae44d3cc2538680cb4f87d05bdf4b5
#
_entry.id   c8ae44d3cc2538680cb4f87d05bdf4b5
#
_cell.length_a   1.000
_cell.length_b   1.000
_cell.length_c   1.000
_cell.angle_alpha   90.00
_cell.angle_beta   90.00
_cell.angle_gamma   90.00
#
_symmetry.space_group_name_H-M   'P 1'
#
loop_
_entity.id
_entity.type
_entity.pdbx_description
1 polymer ?
#
loop_
_entity_poly.entity_id
_entity_poly.type
_entity_poly.pdbx_seq_one_letter_code
_entity_poly.pdbx_strand_id
1 'polypeptide(L)'
;KLKQRNVDTGLGLERMTMLLEGKETPFDTELFAPVMEKLQQLQKVDLVESRRIVAEHLRASMMVIADGGRPSNIDRGYILRRLIRRMIRHLNKLQIDLNTALPDLIEINVNNLKEMYPELAEKQDTIKQVIIEEKDKFAKTLVRGEKEFEKEIKKLQGTETKKIPSDIVFKLYDTYGFPPEETKDLASEYGYEIDLNEFQELFKKHQEKSRQGAEHKFKGGLADQNEKTIAYHTATHFLHQALR
;
A
#
# COMPACT_ATOMS: atom_id res chain seq x y z
N LYS A 1 -27.65 19.24 -25.59
CA LYS A 1 -27.31 17.82 -25.34
C LYS A 1 -26.13 17.46 -26.24
N LEU A 2 -25.00 17.02 -25.69
CA LEU A 2 -23.85 16.59 -26.48
C LEU A 2 -24.20 15.31 -27.24
N LYS A 3 -23.65 15.18 -28.46
CA LYS A 3 -23.85 13.99 -29.32
C LYS A 3 -23.20 12.72 -28.71
N GLN A 4 -22.20 12.89 -27.89
CA GLN A 4 -21.41 11.84 -27.24
C GLN A 4 -21.33 12.13 -25.73
N ARG A 5 -21.37 11.08 -24.91
CA ARG A 5 -21.08 11.19 -23.47
C ARG A 5 -19.57 11.30 -23.30
N ASN A 6 -19.15 12.35 -22.66
CA ASN A 6 -17.73 12.61 -22.36
C ASN A 6 -17.55 12.78 -20.85
N VAL A 7 -16.39 12.38 -20.37
CA VAL A 7 -15.88 12.75 -19.03
C VAL A 7 -14.72 13.70 -19.29
N ASP A 8 -14.87 14.96 -18.85
CA ASP A 8 -13.87 16.00 -19.08
C ASP A 8 -12.98 16.16 -17.85
N THR A 9 -13.57 16.21 -16.66
CA THR A 9 -12.86 16.46 -15.41
C THR A 9 -13.25 15.46 -14.33
N GLY A 10 -12.25 14.96 -13.60
CA GLY A 10 -12.44 14.20 -12.36
C GLY A 10 -12.06 15.04 -11.14
N LEU A 11 -12.81 14.91 -10.06
CA LEU A 11 -12.54 15.58 -8.79
C LEU A 11 -12.42 14.56 -7.66
N GLY A 12 -11.49 14.79 -6.72
CA GLY A 12 -11.38 13.93 -5.54
C GLY A 12 -12.64 14.06 -4.64
N LEU A 13 -13.29 12.93 -4.37
CA LEU A 13 -14.48 12.87 -3.53
C LEU A 13 -14.22 13.54 -2.18
N GLU A 14 -13.14 13.20 -1.53
CA GLU A 14 -12.76 13.68 -0.20
C GLU A 14 -12.56 15.19 -0.16
N ARG A 15 -11.94 15.74 -1.21
CA ARG A 15 -11.72 17.19 -1.32
C ARG A 15 -13.02 17.94 -1.58
N MET A 16 -13.90 17.38 -2.38
CA MET A 16 -15.20 17.98 -2.63
C MET A 16 -16.06 17.95 -1.38
N THR A 17 -16.12 16.81 -0.68
CA THR A 17 -16.86 16.69 0.59
C THR A 17 -16.33 17.69 1.62
N MET A 18 -15.00 17.79 1.75
CA MET A 18 -14.37 18.77 2.65
C MET A 18 -14.84 20.22 2.37
N LEU A 19 -14.88 20.61 1.09
CA LEU A 19 -15.33 21.95 0.69
C LEU A 19 -16.83 22.15 0.99
N LEU A 20 -17.66 21.17 0.68
CA LEU A 20 -19.11 21.23 0.89
C LEU A 20 -19.49 21.25 2.37
N GLU A 21 -18.77 20.52 3.22
CA GLU A 21 -18.97 20.50 4.66
C GLU A 21 -18.26 21.65 5.38
N GLY A 22 -17.48 22.48 4.67
CA GLY A 22 -16.73 23.58 5.28
C GLY A 22 -15.66 23.12 6.28
N LYS A 23 -15.06 21.93 6.05
CA LYS A 23 -14.03 21.36 6.92
C LYS A 23 -12.63 21.83 6.51
N GLU A 24 -11.72 21.86 7.48
CA GLU A 24 -10.32 22.25 7.24
C GLU A 24 -9.51 21.15 6.57
N THR A 25 -9.78 19.89 6.89
CA THR A 25 -9.11 18.75 6.29
C THR A 25 -10.09 17.66 5.84
N PRO A 26 -9.75 16.83 4.85
CA PRO A 26 -10.59 15.69 4.45
C PRO A 26 -10.86 14.70 5.59
N PHE A 27 -9.97 14.64 6.58
CA PHE A 27 -10.07 13.73 7.72
C PHE A 27 -11.14 14.14 8.74
N ASP A 28 -11.62 15.38 8.66
CA ASP A 28 -12.68 15.92 9.51
C ASP A 28 -14.08 15.75 8.91
N THR A 29 -14.14 15.21 7.67
CA THR A 29 -15.40 14.95 6.97
C THR A 29 -16.06 13.66 7.43
N GLU A 30 -17.36 13.53 7.15
CA GLU A 30 -18.11 12.28 7.39
C GLU A 30 -17.45 11.05 6.79
N LEU A 31 -16.64 11.22 5.72
CA LEU A 31 -15.96 10.12 5.06
C LEU A 31 -14.86 9.47 5.93
N PHE A 32 -14.20 10.22 6.80
CA PHE A 32 -13.09 9.74 7.62
C PHE A 32 -13.35 9.86 9.13
N ALA A 33 -14.22 10.75 9.56
CA ALA A 33 -14.46 11.03 10.97
C ALA A 33 -14.71 9.76 11.81
N PRO A 34 -15.54 8.79 11.42
CA PRO A 34 -15.78 7.59 12.22
C PRO A 34 -14.51 6.76 12.50
N VAL A 35 -13.63 6.65 11.50
CA VAL A 35 -12.35 5.95 11.64
C VAL A 35 -11.36 6.75 12.48
N MET A 36 -11.29 8.06 12.27
CA MET A 36 -10.43 8.95 13.04
C MET A 36 -10.79 8.96 14.51
N GLU A 37 -12.07 8.99 14.85
CA GLU A 37 -12.59 8.91 16.22
C GLU A 37 -12.24 7.57 16.88
N LYS A 38 -12.44 6.45 16.16
CA LYS A 38 -12.05 5.13 16.68
C LYS A 38 -10.55 5.03 16.93
N LEU A 39 -9.73 5.53 16.03
CA LEU A 39 -8.26 5.57 16.19
C LEU A 39 -7.88 6.43 17.41
N GLN A 40 -8.54 7.56 17.60
CA GLN A 40 -8.30 8.43 18.76
C GLN A 40 -8.66 7.75 20.09
N GLN A 41 -9.73 6.95 20.12
CA GLN A 41 -10.12 6.18 21.31
C GLN A 41 -9.14 5.04 21.63
N LEU A 42 -8.56 4.40 20.61
CA LEU A 42 -7.69 3.24 20.78
C LEU A 42 -6.23 3.60 21.03
N GLN A 43 -5.77 4.79 20.61
CA GLN A 43 -4.38 5.18 20.71
C GLN A 43 -3.93 5.39 22.14
N LYS A 44 -2.66 5.03 22.43
CA LYS A 44 -1.98 5.36 23.68
C LYS A 44 -1.02 6.54 23.52
N VAL A 45 -0.63 6.83 22.28
CA VAL A 45 0.24 7.96 21.91
C VAL A 45 -0.49 8.83 20.90
N ASP A 46 -0.60 10.10 21.16
CA ASP A 46 -1.30 11.04 20.28
C ASP A 46 -0.40 11.51 19.15
N LEU A 47 -0.58 10.93 17.97
CA LEU A 47 0.13 11.25 16.73
C LEU A 47 -0.89 11.43 15.60
N VAL A 48 -1.33 12.66 15.38
CA VAL A 48 -2.36 13.01 14.37
C VAL A 48 -1.97 12.52 12.97
N GLU A 49 -0.71 12.72 12.57
CA GLU A 49 -0.23 12.25 11.26
C GLU A 49 -0.33 10.73 11.11
N SER A 50 -0.02 9.98 12.18
CA SER A 50 -0.13 8.53 12.15
C SER A 50 -1.59 8.09 12.01
N ARG A 51 -2.54 8.74 12.69
CA ARG A 51 -3.98 8.46 12.52
C ARG A 51 -4.42 8.70 11.08
N ARG A 52 -4.03 9.84 10.49
CA ARG A 52 -4.35 10.19 9.10
C ARG A 52 -3.81 9.16 8.11
N ILE A 53 -2.55 8.74 8.28
CA ILE A 53 -1.93 7.71 7.46
C ILE A 53 -2.67 6.37 7.59
N VAL A 54 -3.04 5.98 8.80
CA VAL A 54 -3.82 4.74 9.02
C VAL A 54 -5.17 4.81 8.32
N ALA A 55 -5.93 5.88 8.50
CA ALA A 55 -7.25 6.05 7.91
C ALA A 55 -7.21 6.01 6.36
N GLU A 56 -6.30 6.76 5.77
CA GLU A 56 -6.11 6.82 4.31
C GLU A 56 -5.65 5.48 3.73
N HIS A 57 -4.61 4.88 4.33
CA HIS A 57 -4.02 3.64 3.80
C HIS A 57 -4.94 2.43 3.98
N LEU A 58 -5.72 2.39 5.07
CA LEU A 58 -6.74 1.38 5.28
C LEU A 58 -7.80 1.46 4.18
N ARG A 59 -8.38 2.65 3.98
CA ARG A 59 -9.39 2.89 2.95
C ARG A 59 -8.90 2.52 1.55
N ALA A 60 -7.72 3.03 1.17
CA ALA A 60 -7.11 2.73 -0.13
C ALA A 60 -6.87 1.22 -0.30
N SER A 61 -6.37 0.54 0.74
CA SER A 61 -6.15 -0.90 0.71
C SER A 61 -7.45 -1.67 0.54
N MET A 62 -8.51 -1.28 1.25
CA MET A 62 -9.82 -1.91 1.14
C MET A 62 -10.39 -1.82 -0.27
N MET A 63 -10.33 -0.63 -0.90
CA MET A 63 -10.79 -0.42 -2.28
C MET A 63 -10.01 -1.30 -3.27
N VAL A 64 -8.67 -1.29 -3.19
CA VAL A 64 -7.83 -2.12 -4.08
C VAL A 64 -8.11 -3.61 -3.89
N ILE A 65 -8.35 -4.08 -2.66
CA ILE A 65 -8.69 -5.49 -2.39
C ILE A 65 -10.09 -5.81 -2.92
N ALA A 66 -11.05 -4.90 -2.76
CA ALA A 66 -12.39 -5.06 -3.31
C ALA A 66 -12.38 -5.18 -4.83
N ASP A 67 -11.49 -4.47 -5.52
CA ASP A 67 -11.22 -4.60 -6.96
C ASP A 67 -10.42 -5.86 -7.34
N GLY A 68 -10.16 -6.77 -6.40
CA GLY A 68 -9.46 -8.03 -6.63
C GLY A 68 -7.95 -7.95 -6.48
N GLY A 69 -7.39 -6.81 -6.05
CA GLY A 69 -5.96 -6.66 -5.78
C GLY A 69 -5.47 -7.59 -4.66
N ARG A 70 -4.23 -8.06 -4.79
CA ARG A 70 -3.56 -8.88 -3.77
C ARG A 70 -2.15 -8.37 -3.52
N PRO A 71 -1.68 -8.35 -2.26
CA PRO A 71 -0.31 -7.96 -1.95
C PRO A 71 0.71 -8.86 -2.65
N SER A 72 1.67 -8.26 -3.33
CA SER A 72 2.73 -8.99 -4.04
C SER A 72 4.05 -8.21 -4.02
N ASN A 73 5.11 -8.77 -4.64
CA ASN A 73 6.42 -8.11 -4.76
C ASN A 73 6.54 -7.23 -6.02
N ILE A 74 5.55 -7.27 -6.90
CA ILE A 74 5.59 -6.59 -8.21
C ILE A 74 4.32 -5.78 -8.45
N ASP A 75 4.41 -4.81 -9.33
CA ASP A 75 3.30 -4.03 -9.89
C ASP A 75 2.34 -3.44 -8.83
N ARG A 76 1.04 -3.50 -9.11
CA ARG A 76 -0.01 -2.97 -8.25
C ARG A 76 -0.06 -3.65 -6.87
N GLY A 77 0.25 -4.95 -6.82
CA GLY A 77 0.28 -5.71 -5.57
C GLY A 77 1.39 -5.27 -4.64
N TYR A 78 2.52 -4.79 -5.19
CA TYR A 78 3.58 -4.18 -4.41
C TYR A 78 3.11 -2.89 -3.71
N ILE A 79 2.38 -2.04 -4.43
CA ILE A 79 1.84 -0.80 -3.84
C ILE A 79 0.85 -1.14 -2.72
N LEU A 80 -0.05 -2.10 -2.94
CA LEU A 80 -0.98 -2.54 -1.91
C LEU A 80 -0.25 -3.07 -0.67
N ARG A 81 0.76 -3.92 -0.85
CA ARG A 81 1.60 -4.42 0.24
C ARG A 81 2.23 -3.28 1.04
N ARG A 82 2.78 -2.29 0.36
CA ARG A 82 3.41 -1.11 0.97
C ARG A 82 2.41 -0.29 1.78
N LEU A 83 1.19 -0.08 1.27
CA LEU A 83 0.12 0.62 1.98
C LEU A 83 -0.24 -0.10 3.28
N ILE A 84 -0.49 -1.43 3.22
CA ILE A 84 -0.85 -2.23 4.38
C ILE A 84 0.27 -2.20 5.43
N ARG A 85 1.52 -2.40 5.03
CA ARG A 85 2.66 -2.40 5.96
C ARG A 85 2.88 -1.05 6.62
N ARG A 86 2.78 0.04 5.85
CA ARG A 86 2.88 1.39 6.39
C ARG A 86 1.75 1.68 7.38
N MET A 87 0.53 1.25 7.09
CA MET A 87 -0.59 1.34 8.03
C MET A 87 -0.29 0.60 9.33
N ILE A 88 0.18 -0.65 9.27
CA ILE A 88 0.53 -1.47 10.44
C ILE A 88 1.61 -0.78 11.28
N ARG A 89 2.64 -0.24 10.66
CA ARG A 89 3.69 0.50 11.35
C ARG A 89 3.15 1.72 12.10
N HIS A 90 2.24 2.47 11.48
CA HIS A 90 1.65 3.63 12.15
C HIS A 90 0.67 3.23 13.26
N LEU A 91 -0.04 2.10 13.16
CA LEU A 91 -0.80 1.53 14.26
C LEU A 91 0.11 1.14 15.43
N ASN A 92 1.28 0.55 15.16
CA ASN A 92 2.28 0.26 16.19
C ASN A 92 2.81 1.54 16.86
N LYS A 93 3.08 2.62 16.09
CA LYS A 93 3.48 3.92 16.65
C LYS A 93 2.42 4.53 17.58
N LEU A 94 1.15 4.33 17.25
CA LEU A 94 0.02 4.71 18.09
C LEU A 94 -0.16 3.79 19.30
N GLN A 95 0.64 2.70 19.40
CA GLN A 95 0.53 1.65 20.40
C GLN A 95 -0.86 1.01 20.47
N ILE A 96 -1.48 0.81 19.31
CA ILE A 96 -2.77 0.17 19.14
C ILE A 96 -2.57 -1.33 18.92
N ASP A 97 -3.35 -2.16 19.63
CA ASP A 97 -3.35 -3.61 19.39
C ASP A 97 -3.99 -3.94 18.04
N LEU A 98 -3.19 -4.50 17.14
CA LEU A 98 -3.58 -4.80 15.76
C LEU A 98 -4.66 -5.87 15.66
N ASN A 99 -4.69 -6.82 16.61
CA ASN A 99 -5.60 -7.97 16.50
C ASN A 99 -7.04 -7.58 16.79
N THR A 100 -7.23 -6.63 17.70
CA THR A 100 -8.55 -6.09 18.03
C THR A 100 -8.95 -4.92 17.14
N ALA A 101 -8.01 -4.05 16.80
CA ALA A 101 -8.31 -2.82 16.08
C ALA A 101 -8.60 -3.02 14.59
N LEU A 102 -7.85 -3.88 13.89
CA LEU A 102 -8.02 -4.03 12.44
C LEU A 102 -9.43 -4.51 12.03
N PRO A 103 -10.02 -5.54 12.66
CA PRO A 103 -11.39 -5.93 12.35
C PRO A 103 -12.40 -4.80 12.55
N ASP A 104 -12.31 -4.07 13.67
CA ASP A 104 -13.20 -2.95 13.99
C ASP A 104 -13.06 -1.81 12.98
N LEU A 105 -11.82 -1.41 12.65
CA LEU A 105 -11.54 -0.33 11.72
C LEU A 105 -12.02 -0.66 10.29
N ILE A 106 -11.88 -1.92 9.86
CA ILE A 106 -12.42 -2.38 8.57
C ILE A 106 -13.94 -2.30 8.59
N GLU A 107 -14.58 -2.79 9.64
CA GLU A 107 -16.05 -2.77 9.75
C GLU A 107 -16.60 -1.35 9.75
N ILE A 108 -15.98 -0.42 10.48
CA ILE A 108 -16.36 1.00 10.50
C ILE A 108 -16.26 1.59 9.08
N ASN A 109 -15.16 1.35 8.36
CA ASN A 109 -15.01 1.83 6.98
C ASN A 109 -16.06 1.23 6.03
N VAL A 110 -16.32 -0.08 6.12
CA VAL A 110 -17.37 -0.73 5.31
C VAL A 110 -18.72 -0.10 5.59
N ASN A 111 -19.11 0.03 6.86
CA ASN A 111 -20.39 0.61 7.23
C ASN A 111 -20.55 2.06 6.77
N ASN A 112 -19.45 2.82 6.78
CA ASN A 112 -19.45 4.21 6.35
C ASN A 112 -19.57 4.38 4.83
N LEU A 113 -19.11 3.41 4.05
CA LEU A 113 -18.96 3.55 2.61
C LEU A 113 -19.85 2.62 1.77
N LYS A 114 -20.52 1.63 2.39
CA LYS A 114 -21.28 0.57 1.68
C LYS A 114 -22.42 1.08 0.82
N GLU A 115 -23.00 2.24 1.12
CA GLU A 115 -24.06 2.83 0.28
C GLU A 115 -23.51 3.34 -1.06
N MET A 116 -22.28 3.88 -1.06
CA MET A 116 -21.60 4.36 -2.26
C MET A 116 -20.82 3.24 -2.96
N TYR A 117 -20.30 2.29 -2.20
CA TYR A 117 -19.43 1.19 -2.65
C TYR A 117 -19.90 -0.13 -2.05
N PRO A 118 -21.03 -0.70 -2.54
CA PRO A 118 -21.61 -1.92 -2.00
C PRO A 118 -20.67 -3.13 -2.05
N GLU A 119 -19.73 -3.15 -3.00
CA GLU A 119 -18.68 -4.17 -3.11
C GLU A 119 -17.79 -4.28 -1.86
N LEU A 120 -17.67 -3.23 -1.05
CA LEU A 120 -16.96 -3.30 0.21
C LEU A 120 -17.66 -4.20 1.22
N ALA A 121 -18.99 -4.14 1.28
CA ALA A 121 -19.77 -5.02 2.15
C ALA A 121 -19.76 -6.47 1.64
N GLU A 122 -19.93 -6.66 0.32
CA GLU A 122 -19.91 -7.99 -0.31
C GLU A 122 -18.58 -8.71 -0.09
N LYS A 123 -17.46 -7.98 -0.07
CA LYS A 123 -16.10 -8.52 0.02
C LYS A 123 -15.43 -8.29 1.37
N GLN A 124 -16.20 -7.91 2.40
CA GLN A 124 -15.64 -7.56 3.71
C GLN A 124 -14.77 -8.66 4.31
N ASP A 125 -15.20 -9.91 4.24
CA ASP A 125 -14.42 -11.04 4.76
C ASP A 125 -13.11 -11.25 3.99
N THR A 126 -13.15 -11.08 2.67
CA THR A 126 -11.95 -11.12 1.83
C THR A 126 -10.97 -10.00 2.19
N ILE A 127 -11.48 -8.78 2.41
CA ILE A 127 -10.67 -7.62 2.82
C ILE A 127 -10.01 -7.90 4.17
N LYS A 128 -10.78 -8.36 5.17
CA LYS A 128 -10.28 -8.74 6.49
C LYS A 128 -9.18 -9.79 6.37
N GLN A 129 -9.44 -10.86 5.63
CA GLN A 129 -8.49 -11.95 5.45
C GLN A 129 -7.17 -11.47 4.85
N VAL A 130 -7.21 -10.71 3.74
CA VAL A 130 -6.01 -10.22 3.04
C VAL A 130 -5.17 -9.32 3.93
N ILE A 131 -5.80 -8.39 4.65
CA ILE A 131 -5.09 -7.46 5.53
C ILE A 131 -4.46 -8.21 6.72
N ILE A 132 -5.18 -9.14 7.33
CA ILE A 132 -4.68 -9.94 8.46
C ILE A 132 -3.53 -10.86 8.02
N GLU A 133 -3.67 -11.53 6.87
CA GLU A 133 -2.59 -12.36 6.33
C GLU A 133 -1.31 -11.55 6.06
N GLU A 134 -1.43 -10.35 5.49
CA GLU A 134 -0.27 -9.49 5.24
C GLU A 134 0.32 -8.95 6.55
N LYS A 135 -0.51 -8.65 7.56
CA LYS A 135 -0.07 -8.30 8.93
C LYS A 135 0.77 -9.44 9.52
N ASP A 136 0.29 -10.68 9.44
CA ASP A 136 0.99 -11.83 10.00
C ASP A 136 2.29 -12.15 9.25
N LYS A 137 2.29 -12.00 7.92
CA LYS A 137 3.51 -12.10 7.10
C LYS A 137 4.51 -11.01 7.46
N PHE A 138 4.04 -9.79 7.66
CA PHE A 138 4.89 -8.66 8.01
C PHE A 138 5.49 -8.81 9.40
N ALA A 139 4.72 -9.24 10.39
CA ALA A 139 5.25 -9.52 11.73
C ALA A 139 6.40 -10.54 11.69
N LYS A 140 6.26 -11.60 10.89
CA LYS A 140 7.32 -12.61 10.71
C LYS A 140 8.55 -12.06 9.99
N THR A 141 8.34 -11.20 8.98
CA THR A 141 9.44 -10.59 8.22
C THR A 141 10.14 -9.51 9.01
N LEU A 142 9.41 -8.77 9.85
CA LEU A 142 9.96 -7.77 10.75
C LEU A 142 11.00 -8.41 11.68
N VAL A 143 10.62 -9.47 12.39
CA VAL A 143 11.54 -10.19 13.30
C VAL A 143 12.76 -10.76 12.56
N ARG A 144 12.58 -11.26 11.34
CA ARG A 144 13.70 -11.77 10.52
C ARG A 144 14.57 -10.65 10.02
N GLY A 145 13.98 -9.54 9.59
CA GLY A 145 14.69 -8.34 9.14
C GLY A 145 15.55 -7.74 10.24
N GLU A 146 15.03 -7.63 11.46
CA GLU A 146 15.79 -7.16 12.61
C GLU A 146 17.00 -8.06 12.91
N LYS A 147 16.82 -9.37 12.92
CA LYS A 147 17.93 -10.32 13.11
C LYS A 147 19.00 -10.22 12.02
N GLU A 148 18.60 -10.08 10.76
CA GLU A 148 19.57 -9.93 9.67
C GLU A 148 20.26 -8.56 9.74
N PHE A 149 19.52 -7.51 10.11
CA PHE A 149 20.10 -6.20 10.36
C PHE A 149 21.17 -6.25 11.45
N GLU A 150 20.86 -6.82 12.61
CA GLU A 150 21.82 -6.99 13.71
C GLU A 150 23.08 -7.76 13.28
N LYS A 151 22.90 -8.80 12.46
CA LYS A 151 24.01 -9.57 11.92
C LYS A 151 24.92 -8.71 11.00
N GLU A 152 24.31 -7.88 10.14
CA GLU A 152 25.08 -6.98 9.29
C GLU A 152 25.75 -5.86 10.11
N ILE A 153 25.08 -5.32 11.12
CA ILE A 153 25.70 -4.36 12.06
C ILE A 153 26.91 -4.98 12.76
N LYS A 154 26.81 -6.23 13.23
CA LYS A 154 27.94 -6.91 13.87
C LYS A 154 29.16 -7.05 12.95
N LYS A 155 28.95 -7.21 11.64
CA LYS A 155 30.06 -7.24 10.66
C LYS A 155 30.67 -5.87 10.45
N LEU A 156 29.89 -4.80 10.59
CA LEU A 156 30.36 -3.42 10.46
C LEU A 156 31.02 -2.90 11.74
N GLN A 157 30.78 -3.53 12.89
CA GLN A 157 31.41 -3.25 14.15
C GLN A 157 32.94 -3.56 14.03
N GLY A 158 33.74 -2.54 14.16
CA GLY A 158 35.22 -2.63 13.98
C GLY A 158 35.72 -2.05 12.66
N THR A 159 34.82 -1.59 11.79
CA THR A 159 35.19 -0.77 10.63
C THR A 159 35.02 0.71 10.94
N GLU A 160 35.80 1.57 10.26
CA GLU A 160 35.65 3.03 10.40
C GLU A 160 34.36 3.57 9.78
N THR A 161 33.64 2.75 9.03
CA THR A 161 32.46 3.14 8.29
C THR A 161 31.20 3.18 9.20
N LYS A 162 30.61 4.35 9.34
CA LYS A 162 29.31 4.52 10.02
C LYS A 162 28.13 4.50 9.09
N LYS A 163 28.34 4.16 7.82
CA LYS A 163 27.30 4.08 6.80
C LYS A 163 27.02 2.61 6.47
N ILE A 164 25.75 2.22 6.50
CA ILE A 164 25.32 0.90 6.05
C ILE A 164 25.28 0.92 4.52
N PRO A 165 25.93 -0.04 3.84
CA PRO A 165 25.88 -0.18 2.40
C PRO A 165 24.45 -0.30 1.87
N SER A 166 24.16 0.36 0.76
CA SER A 166 22.79 0.44 0.22
C SER A 166 22.29 -0.88 -0.34
N ASP A 167 23.17 -1.81 -0.70
CA ASP A 167 22.82 -3.18 -1.06
C ASP A 167 22.28 -3.99 0.14
N ILE A 168 22.76 -3.74 1.35
CA ILE A 168 22.21 -4.33 2.58
C ILE A 168 20.82 -3.77 2.85
N VAL A 169 20.63 -2.45 2.73
CA VAL A 169 19.32 -1.80 2.87
C VAL A 169 18.34 -2.36 1.85
N PHE A 170 18.79 -2.52 0.61
CA PHE A 170 17.98 -3.09 -0.47
C PHE A 170 17.65 -4.56 -0.20
N LYS A 171 18.58 -5.37 0.27
CA LYS A 171 18.33 -6.77 0.65
C LYS A 171 17.30 -6.88 1.77
N LEU A 172 17.39 -6.04 2.81
CA LEU A 172 16.44 -5.98 3.90
C LEU A 172 15.04 -5.63 3.39
N TYR A 173 14.97 -4.70 2.45
CA TYR A 173 13.72 -4.30 1.82
C TYR A 173 13.15 -5.40 0.92
N ASP A 174 13.92 -5.89 -0.04
CA ASP A 174 13.44 -6.81 -1.08
C ASP A 174 13.15 -8.22 -0.54
N THR A 175 14.06 -8.74 0.28
CA THR A 175 13.99 -10.12 0.79
C THR A 175 13.15 -10.23 2.08
N TYR A 176 13.33 -9.29 2.99
CA TYR A 176 12.65 -9.31 4.29
C TYR A 176 11.46 -8.37 4.34
N GLY A 177 11.27 -7.53 3.33
CA GLY A 177 10.19 -6.55 3.27
C GLY A 177 10.29 -5.49 4.37
N PHE A 178 11.50 -5.21 4.81
CA PHE A 178 11.80 -4.22 5.84
C PHE A 178 11.87 -2.84 5.17
N PRO A 179 10.98 -1.91 5.49
CA PRO A 179 10.97 -0.61 4.84
C PRO A 179 12.28 0.15 5.04
N PRO A 180 12.78 0.89 4.03
CA PRO A 180 14.04 1.62 4.16
C PRO A 180 14.02 2.69 5.24
N GLU A 181 12.86 3.28 5.52
CA GLU A 181 12.67 4.22 6.62
C GLU A 181 12.83 3.54 7.99
N GLU A 182 12.32 2.30 8.14
CA GLU A 182 12.54 1.52 9.37
C GLU A 182 13.99 1.10 9.51
N THR A 183 14.63 0.72 8.39
CA THR A 183 16.07 0.46 8.38
C THR A 183 16.85 1.70 8.82
N LYS A 184 16.43 2.91 8.40
CA LYS A 184 17.06 4.16 8.80
C LYS A 184 16.91 4.43 10.30
N ASP A 185 15.69 4.27 10.82
CA ASP A 185 15.41 4.49 12.24
C ASP A 185 16.26 3.52 13.09
N LEU A 186 16.26 2.24 12.73
CA LEU A 186 17.04 1.21 13.41
C LEU A 186 18.56 1.45 13.28
N ALA A 187 19.04 1.85 12.10
CA ALA A 187 20.44 2.20 11.90
C ALA A 187 20.89 3.33 12.82
N SER A 188 20.06 4.35 12.98
CA SER A 188 20.33 5.50 13.86
C SER A 188 20.45 5.09 15.33
N GLU A 189 19.68 4.12 15.79
CA GLU A 189 19.77 3.57 17.16
C GLU A 189 21.12 2.90 17.42
N TYR A 190 21.73 2.31 16.38
CA TYR A 190 23.06 1.69 16.45
C TYR A 190 24.22 2.66 16.09
N GLY A 191 23.93 3.95 15.84
CA GLY A 191 24.91 4.97 15.48
C GLY A 191 25.40 4.87 14.03
N TYR A 192 24.62 4.26 13.15
CA TYR A 192 24.87 4.16 11.71
C TYR A 192 23.91 5.04 10.92
N GLU A 193 24.32 5.40 9.71
CA GLU A 193 23.53 6.14 8.74
C GLU A 193 23.25 5.31 7.51
N ILE A 194 22.14 5.59 6.81
CA ILE A 194 21.84 5.04 5.48
C ILE A 194 21.62 6.17 4.49
N ASP A 195 22.01 5.94 3.24
CA ASP A 195 21.74 6.83 2.13
C ASP A 195 20.48 6.38 1.38
N LEU A 196 19.39 7.12 1.60
CA LEU A 196 18.13 6.83 0.93
C LEU A 196 18.18 7.11 -0.58
N ASN A 197 19.08 7.97 -1.05
CA ASN A 197 19.23 8.27 -2.47
C ASN A 197 19.86 7.09 -3.20
N GLU A 198 20.96 6.54 -2.65
CA GLU A 198 21.58 5.32 -3.19
C GLU A 198 20.61 4.14 -3.18
N PHE A 199 19.82 4.00 -2.11
CA PHE A 199 18.75 3.00 -2.07
C PHE A 199 17.73 3.22 -3.21
N GLN A 200 17.29 4.45 -3.44
CA GLN A 200 16.34 4.77 -4.50
C GLN A 200 16.89 4.46 -5.89
N GLU A 201 18.17 4.67 -6.13
CA GLU A 201 18.82 4.30 -7.39
C GLU A 201 18.84 2.78 -7.62
N LEU A 202 19.20 2.01 -6.57
CA LEU A 202 19.15 0.55 -6.63
C LEU A 202 17.71 0.05 -6.86
N PHE A 203 16.75 0.67 -6.19
CA PHE A 203 15.34 0.34 -6.33
C PHE A 203 14.83 0.61 -7.74
N LYS A 204 15.17 1.76 -8.35
CA LYS A 204 14.82 2.07 -9.74
C LYS A 204 15.42 1.06 -10.71
N LYS A 205 16.71 0.73 -10.56
CA LYS A 205 17.36 -0.30 -11.39
C LYS A 205 16.68 -1.67 -11.27
N HIS A 206 16.24 -2.03 -10.07
CA HIS A 206 15.51 -3.29 -9.84
C HIS A 206 14.11 -3.24 -10.46
N GLN A 207 13.39 -2.11 -10.34
CA GLN A 207 12.09 -1.93 -11.00
C GLN A 207 12.20 -2.01 -12.53
N GLU A 208 13.22 -1.40 -13.13
CA GLU A 208 13.46 -1.46 -14.57
C GLU A 208 13.73 -2.89 -15.03
N LYS A 209 14.56 -3.64 -14.31
CA LYS A 209 14.81 -5.08 -14.58
C LYS A 209 13.53 -5.91 -14.44
N SER A 210 12.73 -5.64 -13.40
CA SER A 210 11.45 -6.32 -13.19
C SER A 210 10.45 -6.01 -14.30
N ARG A 211 10.40 -4.74 -14.75
CA ARG A 211 9.54 -4.31 -15.86
C ARG A 211 9.95 -4.94 -17.19
N GLN A 212 11.23 -4.95 -17.50
CA GLN A 212 11.77 -5.65 -18.69
C GLN A 212 11.48 -7.15 -18.64
N GLY A 213 11.61 -7.78 -17.46
CA GLY A 213 11.23 -9.18 -17.25
C GLY A 213 9.73 -9.44 -17.37
N ALA A 214 8.90 -8.46 -17.00
CA ALA A 214 7.44 -8.52 -17.13
C ALA A 214 7.00 -8.28 -18.59
N GLU A 215 7.63 -7.37 -19.33
CA GLU A 215 7.41 -7.15 -20.75
C GLU A 215 7.70 -8.41 -21.57
N HIS A 216 8.67 -9.21 -21.16
CA HIS A 216 8.92 -10.52 -21.76
C HIS A 216 7.91 -11.62 -21.34
N LYS A 217 7.29 -11.50 -20.15
CA LYS A 217 6.27 -12.45 -19.68
C LYS A 217 4.85 -12.05 -20.09
N PHE A 218 4.57 -10.78 -20.20
CA PHE A 218 3.33 -10.22 -20.72
C PHE A 218 3.57 -9.70 -22.14
N LYS A 219 3.71 -10.59 -23.09
CA LYS A 219 3.22 -10.34 -24.44
C LYS A 219 1.67 -10.35 -24.40
N GLY A 220 1.10 -9.57 -23.54
CA GLY A 220 -0.31 -9.17 -23.52
C GLY A 220 -0.49 -8.03 -24.47
N GLY A 221 -0.19 -8.28 -25.69
CA GLY A 221 -0.47 -7.57 -26.90
C GLY A 221 -0.73 -8.61 -27.95
N LEU A 222 -1.35 -8.22 -29.01
CA LEU A 222 -1.58 -9.05 -30.17
C LEU A 222 -0.31 -9.82 -30.48
N ALA A 223 -0.41 -11.13 -30.63
CA ALA A 223 0.73 -12.01 -30.95
C ALA A 223 1.44 -11.59 -32.25
N ASP A 224 0.70 -10.88 -33.11
CA ASP A 224 1.18 -10.11 -34.23
C ASP A 224 0.28 -8.88 -34.45
N GLN A 225 0.70 -7.92 -35.26
CA GLN A 225 -0.04 -6.70 -35.59
C GLN A 225 -0.76 -6.80 -36.94
N ASN A 226 -1.16 -8.00 -37.36
CA ASN A 226 -1.94 -8.11 -38.60
C ASN A 226 -3.40 -7.62 -38.35
N GLU A 227 -4.04 -7.16 -39.41
CA GLU A 227 -5.40 -6.60 -39.34
C GLU A 227 -6.43 -7.56 -38.73
N LYS A 228 -6.30 -8.87 -38.99
CA LYS A 228 -7.22 -9.88 -38.44
C LYS A 228 -7.06 -10.00 -36.92
N THR A 229 -5.83 -9.99 -36.41
CA THR A 229 -5.54 -10.11 -34.98
C THR A 229 -6.02 -8.86 -34.23
N ILE A 230 -5.89 -7.67 -34.83
CA ILE A 230 -6.44 -6.41 -34.29
C ILE A 230 -7.96 -6.47 -34.26
N ALA A 231 -8.60 -6.93 -35.34
CA ALA A 231 -10.05 -7.05 -35.42
C ALA A 231 -10.61 -8.04 -34.39
N TYR A 232 -9.96 -9.19 -34.20
CA TYR A 232 -10.36 -10.19 -33.20
C TYR A 232 -10.16 -9.69 -31.77
N HIS A 233 -9.09 -8.96 -31.51
CA HIS A 233 -8.87 -8.33 -30.20
C HIS A 233 -10.00 -7.32 -29.88
N THR A 234 -10.34 -6.48 -30.84
CA THR A 234 -11.46 -5.53 -30.70
C THR A 234 -12.81 -6.25 -30.52
N ALA A 235 -13.06 -7.30 -31.31
CA ALA A 235 -14.26 -8.12 -31.15
C ALA A 235 -14.36 -8.79 -29.79
N THR A 236 -13.23 -9.23 -29.20
CA THR A 236 -13.18 -9.81 -27.86
C THR A 236 -13.59 -8.81 -26.80
N HIS A 237 -13.20 -7.55 -26.91
CA HIS A 237 -13.64 -6.50 -25.98
C HIS A 237 -15.15 -6.23 -26.07
N PHE A 238 -15.73 -6.22 -27.28
CA PHE A 238 -17.18 -6.08 -27.48
C PHE A 238 -17.93 -7.29 -26.91
N LEU A 239 -17.44 -8.50 -27.17
CA LEU A 239 -18.03 -9.72 -26.62
C LEU A 239 -18.01 -9.73 -25.10
N HIS A 240 -16.88 -9.35 -24.51
CA HIS A 240 -16.74 -9.28 -23.05
C HIS A 240 -17.68 -8.26 -22.42
N GLN A 241 -17.94 -7.14 -23.12
CA GLN A 241 -18.89 -6.13 -22.67
C GLN A 241 -20.34 -6.58 -22.83
N ALA A 242 -20.64 -7.38 -23.84
CA ALA A 242 -21.99 -7.90 -24.09
C ALA A 242 -22.38 -9.06 -23.14
N LEU A 243 -21.40 -9.76 -22.58
CA LEU A 243 -21.59 -10.88 -21.64
C LEU A 243 -21.59 -10.46 -20.17
N ARG A 244 -21.36 -9.19 -19.85
CA ARG A 244 -21.51 -8.57 -18.53
C ARG A 244 -22.93 -8.05 -18.32
#